data_9c274dc50dc7164b1708c842c3a236c9
#
_entry.id   9c274dc50dc7164b1708c842c3a236c9
#
_cell.length_a   1.000
_cell.length_b   1.000
_cell.length_c   1.000
_cell.angle_alpha   90.00
_cell.angle_beta   90.00
_cell.angle_gamma   90.00
#
_symmetry.space_group_name_H-M   'P 1'
#
loop_
_entity.id
_entity.type
_entity.pdbx_description
1 polymer ?
#
loop_
_entity_poly.entity_id
_entity_poly.type
_entity_poly.pdbx_seq_one_letter_code
_entity_poly.pdbx_strand_id
1 'polypeptide(L)'
;MPRLIIGCNWISGFSHMSDANDKWIRMTHETPTSVSKIFEKFLEYDVDAVLGLFSVDKNLMPAVQLAQEHTGKKLIIIDEPIINVDDTPAARQEAKKAIQDCAKRGASICMPLHSCVEQLLNKNTKTINRLPDYLEMIREAGMIPGLSAHMPEVVQYADYNEYDVETY
;
A
#
# COMPACT_ATOMS: atom_id res chain seq x y z
N MET A 1 -2.82 15.31 1.89
CA MET A 1 -2.46 14.24 0.91
C MET A 1 -1.63 14.82 -0.22
N PRO A 2 -0.57 14.13 -0.66
CA PRO A 2 0.19 14.51 -1.85
C PRO A 2 -0.71 14.45 -3.10
N ARG A 3 -0.44 15.33 -4.07
CA ARG A 3 -1.24 15.40 -5.31
C ARG A 3 -0.82 14.35 -6.35
N LEU A 4 0.41 13.87 -6.24
CA LEU A 4 0.98 12.81 -7.08
C LEU A 4 1.63 11.76 -6.19
N ILE A 5 1.47 10.50 -6.55
CA ILE A 5 1.99 9.35 -5.82
C ILE A 5 2.75 8.46 -6.81
N ILE A 6 3.93 8.02 -6.42
CA ILE A 6 4.73 7.07 -7.19
C ILE A 6 4.17 5.68 -6.96
N GLY A 7 3.60 5.06 -8.00
CA GLY A 7 3.15 3.66 -7.95
C GLY A 7 4.31 2.69 -8.21
N CYS A 8 4.41 1.64 -7.41
CA CYS A 8 5.53 0.69 -7.49
C CYS A 8 5.28 -0.54 -8.37
N ASN A 9 4.11 -0.74 -8.95
CA ASN A 9 3.83 -1.94 -9.76
C ASN A 9 4.87 -2.14 -10.89
N TRP A 10 5.16 -1.09 -11.66
CA TRP A 10 6.17 -1.13 -12.71
C TRP A 10 7.60 -1.22 -12.19
N ILE A 11 7.87 -0.81 -10.96
CA ILE A 11 9.17 -0.94 -10.32
C ILE A 11 9.39 -2.38 -9.85
N SER A 12 8.34 -3.00 -9.30
CA SER A 12 8.38 -4.34 -8.70
C SER A 12 8.09 -5.47 -9.69
N GLY A 13 7.87 -5.17 -10.97
CA GLY A 13 7.59 -6.15 -12.01
C GLY A 13 6.17 -6.72 -11.97
N PHE A 14 5.19 -5.86 -11.75
CA PHE A 14 3.76 -6.12 -11.89
C PHE A 14 3.17 -5.21 -12.97
N SER A 15 3.62 -5.37 -14.22
CA SER A 15 3.25 -4.46 -15.32
C SER A 15 1.83 -4.63 -15.82
N HIS A 16 1.18 -5.75 -15.52
CA HIS A 16 -0.11 -6.16 -16.10
C HIS A 16 -0.10 -6.28 -17.64
N MET A 17 1.09 -6.46 -18.23
CA MET A 17 1.26 -6.58 -19.70
C MET A 17 1.58 -8.01 -20.11
N SER A 18 2.69 -8.55 -19.62
CA SER A 18 3.13 -9.93 -19.88
C SER A 18 4.23 -10.37 -18.92
N ASP A 19 4.37 -11.68 -18.72
CA ASP A 19 5.46 -12.26 -17.90
C ASP A 19 6.85 -11.85 -18.39
N ALA A 20 7.01 -11.71 -19.72
CA ALA A 20 8.29 -11.29 -20.31
C ALA A 20 8.63 -9.85 -19.90
N ASN A 21 7.63 -8.96 -19.91
CA ASN A 21 7.79 -7.57 -19.50
C ASN A 21 8.08 -7.49 -17.99
N ASP A 22 7.34 -8.22 -17.17
CA ASP A 22 7.57 -8.29 -15.72
C ASP A 22 8.97 -8.80 -15.38
N LYS A 23 9.43 -9.82 -16.11
CA LYS A 23 10.79 -10.34 -15.95
C LYS A 23 11.84 -9.29 -16.32
N TRP A 24 11.63 -8.56 -17.42
CA TRP A 24 12.54 -7.50 -17.86
C TRP A 24 12.61 -6.37 -16.84
N ILE A 25 11.48 -5.95 -16.29
CA ILE A 25 11.42 -4.93 -15.23
C ILE A 25 12.22 -5.38 -14.00
N ARG A 26 11.97 -6.60 -13.50
CA ARG A 26 12.70 -7.14 -12.35
C ARG A 26 14.22 -7.20 -12.58
N MET A 27 14.65 -7.55 -13.79
CA MET A 27 16.08 -7.53 -14.14
C MET A 27 16.65 -6.11 -14.19
N THR A 28 15.87 -5.12 -14.63
CA THR A 28 16.30 -3.72 -14.72
C THR A 28 16.36 -3.06 -13.34
N HIS A 29 15.47 -3.46 -12.44
CA HIS A 29 15.33 -2.90 -11.08
C HIS A 29 15.72 -3.92 -9.99
N GLU A 30 16.76 -4.71 -10.26
CA GLU A 30 17.19 -5.83 -9.41
C GLU A 30 17.73 -5.38 -8.05
N THR A 31 18.21 -4.16 -7.94
CA THR A 31 18.87 -3.66 -6.73
C THR A 31 18.18 -2.43 -6.12
N PRO A 32 18.29 -2.22 -4.79
CA PRO A 32 17.81 -1.00 -4.17
C PRO A 32 18.39 0.28 -4.80
N THR A 33 19.64 0.24 -5.24
CA THR A 33 20.30 1.38 -5.89
C THR A 33 19.68 1.72 -7.25
N SER A 34 19.23 0.73 -8.03
CA SER A 34 18.54 1.02 -9.30
C SER A 34 17.16 1.62 -9.06
N VAL A 35 16.46 1.17 -8.03
CA VAL A 35 15.15 1.69 -7.64
C VAL A 35 15.26 3.09 -7.00
N SER A 36 16.27 3.34 -6.15
CA SER A 36 16.45 4.64 -5.50
C SER A 36 16.57 5.79 -6.49
N LYS A 37 17.26 5.57 -7.62
CA LYS A 37 17.41 6.57 -8.69
C LYS A 37 16.07 7.02 -9.27
N ILE A 38 15.07 6.13 -9.29
CA ILE A 38 13.71 6.49 -9.72
C ILE A 38 13.09 7.43 -8.68
N PHE A 39 13.16 7.09 -7.41
CA PHE A 39 12.63 7.91 -6.33
C PHE A 39 13.34 9.27 -6.24
N GLU A 40 14.67 9.29 -6.36
CA GLU A 40 15.47 10.53 -6.43
C GLU A 40 14.98 11.44 -7.56
N LYS A 41 14.70 10.85 -8.74
CA LYS A 41 14.19 11.62 -9.87
C LYS A 41 12.82 12.23 -9.61
N PHE A 42 11.91 11.51 -8.96
CA PHE A 42 10.62 12.05 -8.58
C PHE A 42 10.75 13.16 -7.51
N LEU A 43 11.66 12.98 -6.54
CA LEU A 43 11.92 13.98 -5.51
C LEU A 43 12.50 15.28 -6.06
N GLU A 44 13.19 15.27 -7.21
CA GLU A 44 13.61 16.51 -7.91
C GLU A 44 12.40 17.39 -8.30
N TYR A 45 11.25 16.78 -8.57
CA TYR A 45 10.00 17.44 -8.96
C TYR A 45 8.98 17.55 -7.82
N ASP A 46 9.44 17.40 -6.57
CA ASP A 46 8.62 17.47 -5.36
C ASP A 46 7.45 16.44 -5.34
N VAL A 47 7.63 15.31 -6.03
CA VAL A 47 6.74 14.14 -5.87
C VAL A 47 7.33 13.28 -4.76
N ASP A 48 6.73 13.36 -3.58
CA ASP A 48 7.29 12.88 -2.31
C ASP A 48 6.47 11.76 -1.64
N ALA A 49 5.58 11.11 -2.38
CA ALA A 49 4.82 9.98 -1.86
C ALA A 49 4.99 8.73 -2.74
N VAL A 50 5.09 7.59 -2.11
CA VAL A 50 5.25 6.28 -2.76
C VAL A 50 4.26 5.27 -2.22
N LEU A 51 3.55 4.60 -3.13
CA LEU A 51 2.60 3.52 -2.85
C LEU A 51 3.17 2.20 -3.35
N GLY A 52 3.18 1.18 -2.50
CA GLY A 52 3.64 -0.13 -2.92
C GLY A 52 3.45 -1.25 -1.90
N LEU A 53 3.74 -2.46 -2.37
CA LEU A 53 3.72 -3.71 -1.60
C LEU A 53 5.07 -3.90 -0.88
N PHE A 54 5.36 -3.09 0.14
CA PHE A 54 6.66 -3.09 0.84
C PHE A 54 6.95 -4.39 1.60
N SER A 55 5.93 -5.19 1.89
CA SER A 55 6.10 -6.53 2.47
C SER A 55 6.53 -7.59 1.45
N VAL A 56 6.29 -7.35 0.16
CA VAL A 56 6.56 -8.28 -0.94
C VAL A 56 7.88 -7.96 -1.63
N ASP A 57 8.07 -6.70 -2.01
CA ASP A 57 9.31 -6.27 -2.67
C ASP A 57 10.31 -5.73 -1.64
N LYS A 58 11.29 -6.57 -1.33
CA LYS A 58 12.37 -6.27 -0.37
C LYS A 58 13.31 -5.14 -0.78
N ASN A 59 13.28 -4.70 -2.04
CA ASN A 59 14.11 -3.61 -2.54
C ASN A 59 13.51 -2.24 -2.25
N LEU A 60 12.19 -2.13 -2.06
CA LEU A 60 11.51 -0.83 -1.92
C LEU A 60 11.97 -0.05 -0.70
N MET A 61 11.98 -0.66 0.50
CA MET A 61 12.39 0.06 1.72
C MET A 61 13.86 0.51 1.68
N PRO A 62 14.84 -0.34 1.34
CA PRO A 62 16.22 0.11 1.17
C PRO A 62 16.36 1.22 0.09
N ALA A 63 15.58 1.15 -1.00
CA ALA A 63 15.60 2.18 -2.04
C ALA A 63 15.06 3.53 -1.54
N VAL A 64 13.97 3.52 -0.75
CA VAL A 64 13.44 4.71 -0.07
C VAL A 64 14.50 5.32 0.84
N GLN A 65 15.18 4.52 1.65
CA GLN A 65 16.24 5.00 2.56
C GLN A 65 17.38 5.65 1.79
N LEU A 66 17.90 4.98 0.73
CA LEU A 66 18.95 5.52 -0.13
C LEU A 66 18.53 6.85 -0.79
N ALA A 67 17.32 6.92 -1.35
CA ALA A 67 16.83 8.14 -1.98
C ALA A 67 16.73 9.31 -0.99
N GLN A 68 16.26 9.04 0.24
CA GLN A 68 16.19 10.04 1.30
C GLN A 68 17.59 10.50 1.76
N GLU A 69 18.55 9.57 1.89
CA GLU A 69 19.93 9.88 2.24
C GLU A 69 20.62 10.75 1.18
N HIS A 70 20.46 10.42 -0.11
CA HIS A 70 21.10 11.12 -1.21
C HIS A 70 20.50 12.51 -1.45
N THR A 71 19.18 12.65 -1.29
CA THR A 71 18.48 13.91 -1.61
C THR A 71 18.26 14.83 -0.40
N GLY A 72 18.34 14.30 0.82
CA GLY A 72 17.95 14.99 2.05
C GLY A 72 16.43 15.21 2.17
N LYS A 73 15.63 14.74 1.22
CA LYS A 73 14.15 14.85 1.23
C LYS A 73 13.52 13.60 1.83
N LYS A 74 12.31 13.74 2.38
CA LYS A 74 11.53 12.63 2.92
C LYS A 74 10.53 12.11 1.90
N LEU A 75 10.25 10.80 1.95
CA LEU A 75 9.16 10.14 1.22
C LEU A 75 8.06 9.74 2.20
N ILE A 76 6.83 10.06 1.85
CA ILE A 76 5.63 9.56 2.51
C ILE A 76 5.39 8.14 2.02
N ILE A 77 5.44 7.18 2.92
CA ILE A 77 5.24 5.77 2.59
C ILE A 77 3.75 5.42 2.74
N ILE A 78 3.16 4.94 1.66
CA ILE A 78 1.83 4.35 1.61
C ILE A 78 2.01 2.86 1.39
N ASP A 79 1.78 2.05 2.42
CA ASP A 79 2.01 0.60 2.37
C ASP A 79 0.71 -0.16 2.13
N GLU A 80 0.73 -1.13 1.22
CA GLU A 80 -0.39 -1.99 0.87
C GLU A 80 -0.17 -3.41 1.43
N PRO A 81 -0.46 -3.66 2.72
CA PRO A 81 -0.29 -5.00 3.26
C PRO A 81 -1.29 -5.99 2.68
N ILE A 82 -0.83 -7.21 2.41
CA ILE A 82 -1.69 -8.37 2.22
C ILE A 82 -2.14 -8.81 3.60
N ILE A 83 -3.45 -8.74 3.87
CA ILE A 83 -4.03 -9.15 5.14
C ILE A 83 -4.87 -10.42 4.97
N ASN A 84 -4.86 -11.28 5.98
CA ASN A 84 -5.76 -12.43 6.02
C ASN A 84 -7.15 -11.94 6.46
N VAL A 85 -8.14 -12.12 5.59
CA VAL A 85 -9.53 -11.66 5.80
C VAL A 85 -10.50 -12.78 6.17
N ASP A 86 -10.02 -13.97 6.48
CA ASP A 86 -10.85 -15.04 6.98
C ASP A 86 -11.52 -14.67 8.32
N ASP A 87 -12.72 -15.21 8.55
CA ASP A 87 -13.46 -14.92 9.77
C ASP A 87 -13.06 -15.83 10.93
N THR A 88 -11.79 -15.73 11.33
CA THR A 88 -11.22 -16.49 12.44
C THR A 88 -10.37 -15.60 13.36
N PRO A 89 -10.26 -15.95 14.66
CA PRO A 89 -9.36 -15.21 15.56
C PRO A 89 -7.90 -15.24 15.10
N ALA A 90 -7.44 -16.32 14.49
CA ALA A 90 -6.08 -16.44 13.97
C ALA A 90 -5.85 -15.46 12.81
N ALA A 91 -6.75 -15.42 11.82
CA ALA A 91 -6.68 -14.48 10.70
C ALA A 91 -6.69 -13.02 11.17
N ARG A 92 -7.50 -12.69 12.19
CA ARG A 92 -7.51 -11.36 12.79
C ARG A 92 -6.16 -10.98 13.41
N GLN A 93 -5.49 -11.91 14.08
CA GLN A 93 -4.14 -11.67 14.63
C GLN A 93 -3.09 -11.52 13.53
N GLU A 94 -3.17 -12.32 12.47
CA GLU A 94 -2.30 -12.18 11.29
C GLU A 94 -2.48 -10.82 10.61
N ALA A 95 -3.72 -10.38 10.41
CA ALA A 95 -4.02 -9.07 9.84
C ALA A 95 -3.47 -7.93 10.73
N LYS A 96 -3.69 -7.99 12.04
CA LYS A 96 -3.15 -7.02 13.00
C LYS A 96 -1.62 -6.96 12.93
N LYS A 97 -0.97 -8.12 12.87
CA LYS A 97 0.49 -8.19 12.72
C LYS A 97 0.97 -7.56 11.41
N ALA A 98 0.32 -7.87 10.28
CA ALA A 98 0.68 -7.30 8.98
C ALA A 98 0.57 -5.76 8.98
N ILE A 99 -0.48 -5.21 9.56
CA ILE A 99 -0.69 -3.76 9.74
C ILE A 99 0.39 -3.16 10.65
N GLN A 100 0.69 -3.77 11.79
CA GLN A 100 1.76 -3.31 12.68
C GLN A 100 3.14 -3.33 12.01
N ASP A 101 3.39 -4.29 11.14
CA ASP A 101 4.66 -4.38 10.40
C ASP A 101 4.77 -3.24 9.35
N CYS A 102 3.66 -2.71 8.80
CA CYS A 102 3.68 -1.48 8.00
C CYS A 102 4.13 -0.27 8.84
N ALA A 103 3.59 -0.09 10.04
CA ALA A 103 4.01 0.99 10.95
C ALA A 103 5.50 0.89 11.31
N LYS A 104 6.01 -0.32 11.57
CA LYS A 104 7.44 -0.55 11.85
C LYS A 104 8.34 -0.21 10.65
N ARG A 105 7.84 -0.36 9.42
CA ARG A 105 8.54 0.09 8.20
C ARG A 105 8.53 1.59 8.02
N GLY A 106 7.74 2.32 8.82
CA GLY A 106 7.61 3.79 8.75
C GLY A 106 6.52 4.27 7.80
N ALA A 107 5.54 3.42 7.49
CA ALA A 107 4.38 3.84 6.71
C ALA A 107 3.59 4.93 7.45
N SER A 108 3.20 5.98 6.72
CA SER A 108 2.31 7.03 7.21
C SER A 108 0.85 6.72 6.91
N ILE A 109 0.61 5.99 5.82
CA ILE A 109 -0.72 5.58 5.35
C ILE A 109 -0.68 4.07 5.11
N CYS A 110 -1.73 3.39 5.54
CA CYS A 110 -1.90 1.96 5.30
C CYS A 110 -3.19 1.72 4.51
N MET A 111 -3.06 1.08 3.36
CA MET A 111 -4.15 0.72 2.46
C MET A 111 -4.13 -0.79 2.25
N PRO A 112 -4.88 -1.60 3.00
CA PRO A 112 -4.92 -3.04 2.75
C PRO A 112 -5.19 -3.34 1.27
N LEU A 113 -4.41 -4.27 0.70
CA LEU A 113 -4.41 -4.56 -0.73
C LEU A 113 -5.85 -4.77 -1.24
N HIS A 114 -6.18 -4.17 -2.39
CA HIS A 114 -7.51 -4.20 -3.00
C HIS A 114 -8.14 -5.59 -2.99
N SER A 115 -7.40 -6.63 -3.37
CA SER A 115 -7.92 -8.01 -3.42
C SER A 115 -8.33 -8.57 -2.05
N CYS A 116 -7.81 -8.04 -0.94
CA CYS A 116 -8.25 -8.39 0.39
C CYS A 116 -9.56 -7.68 0.74
N VAL A 117 -9.65 -6.37 0.47
CA VAL A 117 -10.85 -5.56 0.77
C VAL A 117 -12.03 -5.98 -0.08
N GLU A 118 -11.82 -6.24 -1.36
CA GLU A 118 -12.87 -6.63 -2.31
C GLU A 118 -13.54 -7.96 -1.96
N GLN A 119 -12.83 -8.87 -1.29
CA GLN A 119 -13.41 -10.11 -0.76
C GLN A 119 -14.43 -9.88 0.37
N LEU A 120 -14.35 -8.73 1.03
CA LEU A 120 -15.24 -8.38 2.14
C LEU A 120 -16.54 -7.69 1.68
N LEU A 121 -16.66 -7.36 0.39
CA LEU A 121 -17.84 -6.70 -0.17
C LEU A 121 -19.08 -7.56 -0.04
N ASN A 122 -20.12 -6.98 0.56
CA ASN A 122 -21.46 -7.54 0.60
C ASN A 122 -22.43 -6.65 -0.19
N LYS A 123 -22.71 -7.05 -1.44
CA LYS A 123 -23.59 -6.28 -2.34
C LYS A 123 -25.05 -6.26 -1.89
N ASN A 124 -25.50 -7.26 -1.12
CA ASN A 124 -26.89 -7.34 -0.64
C ASN A 124 -27.15 -6.30 0.45
N THR A 125 -26.20 -6.12 1.35
CA THR A 125 -26.30 -5.17 2.47
C THR A 125 -25.62 -3.83 2.17
N LYS A 126 -24.89 -3.72 1.06
CA LYS A 126 -24.05 -2.57 0.69
C LYS A 126 -23.04 -2.23 1.77
N THR A 127 -22.39 -3.24 2.32
CA THR A 127 -21.38 -3.11 3.37
C THR A 127 -20.06 -3.75 2.94
N ILE A 128 -18.99 -3.41 3.64
CA ILE A 128 -17.70 -4.10 3.57
C ILE A 128 -17.49 -4.77 4.91
N ASN A 129 -17.68 -6.10 4.94
CA ASN A 129 -17.70 -6.86 6.18
C ASN A 129 -16.40 -6.68 6.98
N ARG A 130 -16.51 -6.39 8.27
CA ARG A 130 -15.38 -6.21 9.20
C ARG A 130 -14.36 -5.12 8.81
N LEU A 131 -14.64 -4.31 7.79
CA LEU A 131 -13.75 -3.21 7.45
C LEU A 131 -13.45 -2.28 8.64
N PRO A 132 -14.44 -1.88 9.47
CA PRO A 132 -14.18 -1.03 10.64
C PRO A 132 -13.09 -1.59 11.56
N ASP A 133 -13.04 -2.91 11.76
CA ASP A 133 -12.04 -3.57 12.60
C ASP A 133 -10.61 -3.35 12.07
N TYR A 134 -10.43 -3.44 10.74
CA TYR A 134 -9.13 -3.23 10.11
C TYR A 134 -8.71 -1.76 10.13
N LEU A 135 -9.66 -0.84 9.92
CA LEU A 135 -9.40 0.61 10.01
C LEU A 135 -8.98 0.99 11.43
N GLU A 136 -9.64 0.44 12.45
CA GLU A 136 -9.26 0.62 13.86
C GLU A 136 -7.84 0.13 14.12
N MET A 137 -7.47 -1.07 13.62
CA MET A 137 -6.11 -1.61 13.75
C MET A 137 -5.06 -0.69 13.10
N ILE A 138 -5.39 -0.03 11.99
CA ILE A 138 -4.51 0.94 11.32
C ILE A 138 -4.35 2.18 12.19
N ARG A 139 -5.43 2.71 12.75
CA ARG A 139 -5.40 3.83 13.70
C ARG A 139 -4.60 3.51 14.96
N GLU A 140 -4.84 2.33 15.56
CA GLU A 140 -4.08 1.88 16.73
C GLU A 140 -2.58 1.78 16.46
N ALA A 141 -2.19 1.46 15.21
CA ALA A 141 -0.80 1.41 14.79
C ALA A 141 -0.21 2.80 14.45
N GLY A 142 -0.99 3.89 14.58
CA GLY A 142 -0.55 5.26 14.39
C GLY A 142 -0.50 5.72 12.93
N MET A 143 -1.17 5.00 12.03
CA MET A 143 -1.21 5.33 10.60
C MET A 143 -2.58 5.88 10.18
N ILE A 144 -2.60 6.54 9.03
CA ILE A 144 -3.82 7.02 8.37
C ILE A 144 -4.44 5.83 7.61
N PRO A 145 -5.73 5.49 7.84
CA PRO A 145 -6.39 4.44 7.09
C PRO A 145 -6.82 4.92 5.71
N GLY A 146 -6.54 4.10 4.71
CA GLY A 146 -7.00 4.27 3.34
C GLY A 146 -7.50 2.97 2.74
N LEU A 147 -8.09 3.04 1.55
CA LEU A 147 -8.54 1.87 0.80
C LEU A 147 -7.94 1.86 -0.59
N SER A 148 -7.36 0.71 -0.96
CA SER A 148 -7.01 0.36 -2.33
C SER A 148 -8.15 -0.47 -2.93
N ALA A 149 -8.61 -0.14 -4.14
CA ALA A 149 -9.72 -0.83 -4.78
C ALA A 149 -9.68 -0.74 -6.30
N HIS A 150 -10.11 -1.82 -6.98
CA HIS A 150 -10.46 -1.81 -8.40
C HIS A 150 -11.99 -1.73 -8.60
N MET A 151 -12.76 -2.00 -7.55
CA MET A 151 -14.22 -2.01 -7.60
C MET A 151 -14.78 -0.69 -7.07
N PRO A 152 -15.55 0.07 -7.88
CA PRO A 152 -16.16 1.33 -7.41
C PRO A 152 -17.05 1.17 -6.18
N GLU A 153 -17.65 -0.01 -6.01
CA GLU A 153 -18.50 -0.32 -4.88
C GLU A 153 -17.76 -0.22 -3.52
N VAL A 154 -16.43 -0.44 -3.50
CA VAL A 154 -15.64 -0.29 -2.27
C VAL A 154 -15.71 1.15 -1.78
N VAL A 155 -15.46 2.12 -2.68
CA VAL A 155 -15.55 3.55 -2.34
C VAL A 155 -16.99 3.93 -1.98
N GLN A 156 -17.96 3.55 -2.82
CA GLN A 156 -19.37 3.87 -2.61
C GLN A 156 -19.91 3.34 -1.29
N TYR A 157 -19.53 2.12 -0.90
CA TYR A 157 -20.02 1.53 0.35
C TYR A 157 -19.27 2.09 1.56
N ALA A 158 -17.99 2.43 1.40
CA ALA A 158 -17.25 3.08 2.47
C ALA A 158 -17.84 4.46 2.80
N ASP A 159 -18.13 5.27 1.79
CA ASP A 159 -18.77 6.58 1.96
C ASP A 159 -20.22 6.45 2.48
N TYR A 160 -21.00 5.52 1.91
CA TYR A 160 -22.39 5.33 2.31
C TYR A 160 -22.55 4.91 3.78
N ASN A 161 -21.62 4.10 4.29
CA ASN A 161 -21.64 3.64 5.67
C ASN A 161 -20.78 4.52 6.61
N GLU A 162 -20.24 5.62 6.11
CA GLU A 162 -19.41 6.56 6.89
C GLU A 162 -18.25 5.85 7.61
N TYR A 163 -17.59 4.89 6.92
CA TYR A 163 -16.42 4.23 7.50
C TYR A 163 -15.26 5.21 7.67
N ASP A 164 -14.43 5.00 8.70
CA ASP A 164 -13.27 5.86 9.03
C ASP A 164 -12.12 5.71 8.00
N VAL A 165 -12.39 6.09 6.76
CA VAL A 165 -11.44 6.09 5.64
C VAL A 165 -11.08 7.54 5.30
N GLU A 166 -9.78 7.86 5.26
CA GLU A 166 -9.33 9.22 4.94
C GLU A 166 -8.87 9.38 3.49
N THR A 167 -8.62 8.27 2.77
CA THR A 167 -8.11 8.31 1.38
C THR A 167 -8.42 7.02 0.62
N TYR A 168 -8.49 7.17 -0.72
CA TYR A 168 -8.74 6.09 -1.67
C TYR A 168 -7.66 6.08 -2.74
#